data_53c588909e1d527171f8eb0a143d10f9
#
_entry.id   53c588909e1d527171f8eb0a143d10f9
#
_cell.length_a   1.000
_cell.length_b   1.000
_cell.length_c   1.000
_cell.angle_alpha   90.00
_cell.angle_beta   90.00
_cell.angle_gamma   90.00
#
_symmetry.space_group_name_H-M   'P 1'
#
loop_
_entity.id
_entity.type
_entity.pdbx_description
1 polymer ?
#
loop_
_entity_poly.entity_id
_entity_poly.type
_entity_poly.pdbx_seq_one_letter_code
_entity_poly.pdbx_strand_id
1 'polypeptide(L)'
;LQPGSDILIAELGEEGFESFVETEKGISAFIQKKDWHGDILKNIQILSSGEFRITFTYEEIEQVNWNTEWEKNFEPIMVNDTVSVRAPFHEKTDLPYEIVIEPKMSFGTGHHETTHLMIQQLLTVDLKDKTVLDMGSGTGILAIMSELRGAKSVDAIDIDDWCYENALEN
;
A
#
# COMPACT_ATOMS: atom_id res chain seq x y z
N LEU A 1 -5.56 34.37 2.54
CA LEU A 1 -4.56 33.78 3.43
C LEU A 1 -3.12 34.16 3.02
N GLN A 2 -2.81 34.28 1.74
CA GLN A 2 -1.55 34.85 1.25
C GLN A 2 -1.49 36.36 1.49
N PRO A 3 -0.37 36.97 1.94
CA PRO A 3 0.98 36.40 2.04
C PRO A 3 1.29 35.77 3.43
N GLY A 4 0.39 35.84 4.40
CA GLY A 4 0.66 35.37 5.76
C GLY A 4 1.00 33.88 5.84
N SER A 5 0.36 33.01 5.02
CA SER A 5 0.66 31.59 4.97
C SER A 5 2.06 31.32 4.44
N ASP A 6 2.51 32.05 3.41
CA ASP A 6 3.83 31.86 2.81
C ASP A 6 4.95 32.23 3.80
N ILE A 7 4.78 33.32 4.55
CA ILE A 7 5.73 33.74 5.59
C ILE A 7 5.76 32.71 6.71
N LEU A 8 4.60 32.23 7.13
CA LEU A 8 4.49 31.24 8.21
C LEU A 8 5.16 29.92 7.81
N ILE A 9 4.98 29.44 6.56
CA ILE A 9 5.64 28.25 6.04
C ILE A 9 7.15 28.42 6.04
N ALA A 10 7.65 29.58 5.59
CA ALA A 10 9.08 29.84 5.55
C ALA A 10 9.70 29.84 6.97
N GLU A 11 9.11 30.57 7.92
CA GLU A 11 9.62 30.64 9.29
C GLU A 11 9.54 29.30 10.03
N LEU A 12 8.45 28.53 9.85
CA LEU A 12 8.31 27.19 10.42
C LEU A 12 9.31 26.20 9.79
N GLY A 13 9.56 26.33 8.50
CA GLY A 13 10.56 25.51 7.81
C GLY A 13 11.99 25.74 8.34
N GLU A 14 12.36 26.98 8.70
CA GLU A 14 13.63 27.31 9.35
C GLU A 14 13.77 26.68 10.74
N GLU A 15 12.66 26.50 11.43
CA GLU A 15 12.58 25.86 12.76
C GLU A 15 12.46 24.33 12.69
N GLY A 16 12.56 23.72 11.49
CA GLY A 16 12.63 22.28 11.32
C GLY A 16 11.28 21.58 11.07
N PHE A 17 10.25 22.33 10.75
CA PHE A 17 9.02 21.71 10.25
C PHE A 17 9.24 21.18 8.82
N GLU A 18 8.89 19.93 8.57
CA GLU A 18 9.27 19.20 7.36
C GLU A 18 8.17 19.16 6.29
N SER A 19 6.91 19.35 6.70
CA SER A 19 5.78 19.20 5.78
C SER A 19 4.65 20.16 6.14
N PHE A 20 3.96 20.65 5.10
CA PHE A 20 2.90 21.65 5.22
C PHE A 20 1.71 21.25 4.35
N VAL A 21 0.52 21.38 4.91
CA VAL A 21 -0.73 21.14 4.19
C VAL A 21 -1.61 22.39 4.29
N GLU A 22 -1.97 22.97 3.17
CA GLU A 22 -2.90 24.08 3.12
C GLU A 22 -4.32 23.61 3.47
N THR A 23 -5.02 24.43 4.26
CA THR A 23 -6.40 24.20 4.66
C THR A 23 -7.25 25.41 4.32
N GLU A 24 -8.57 25.28 4.37
CA GLU A 24 -9.48 26.42 4.14
C GLU A 24 -9.24 27.59 5.09
N LYS A 25 -8.68 27.37 6.27
CA LYS A 25 -8.51 28.37 7.34
C LYS A 25 -7.06 28.74 7.63
N GLY A 26 -6.09 28.08 7.00
CA GLY A 26 -4.67 28.29 7.27
C GLY A 26 -3.81 27.16 6.78
N ILE A 27 -2.85 26.74 7.56
CA ILE A 27 -1.94 25.64 7.28
C ILE A 27 -1.86 24.67 8.44
N SER A 28 -1.65 23.40 8.14
CA SER A 28 -1.15 22.39 9.09
C SER A 28 0.33 22.17 8.80
N ALA A 29 1.16 22.29 9.82
CA ALA A 29 2.61 22.11 9.74
C ALA A 29 3.02 20.94 10.62
N PHE A 30 3.95 20.11 10.15
CA PHE A 30 4.35 18.88 10.83
C PHE A 30 5.84 18.91 11.14
N ILE A 31 6.18 18.49 12.35
CA ILE A 31 7.54 18.38 12.86
C ILE A 31 7.72 17.04 13.56
N GLN A 32 8.93 16.47 13.51
CA GLN A 32 9.22 15.25 14.23
C GLN A 32 9.11 15.47 15.75
N LYS A 33 8.53 14.51 16.46
CA LYS A 33 8.39 14.60 17.93
C LYS A 33 9.69 14.85 18.66
N LYS A 34 10.81 14.27 18.19
CA LYS A 34 12.15 14.47 18.76
C LYS A 34 12.67 15.90 18.64
N ASP A 35 12.20 16.65 17.64
CA ASP A 35 12.61 18.01 17.32
C ASP A 35 11.62 19.06 17.89
N TRP A 36 10.44 18.58 18.36
CA TRP A 36 9.44 19.45 18.98
C TRP A 36 9.82 19.84 20.40
N HIS A 37 9.79 21.14 20.68
CA HIS A 37 9.85 21.69 22.02
C HIS A 37 8.95 22.94 22.14
N GLY A 38 8.33 23.14 23.31
CA GLY A 38 7.31 24.20 23.48
C GLY A 38 7.77 25.62 23.20
N ASP A 39 9.07 25.87 23.16
CA ASP A 39 9.62 27.20 22.90
C ASP A 39 9.89 27.48 21.42
N ILE A 40 9.81 26.45 20.55
CA ILE A 40 10.08 26.59 19.11
C ILE A 40 9.19 27.65 18.45
N LEU A 41 7.93 27.76 18.88
CA LEU A 41 6.98 28.75 18.37
C LEU A 41 7.30 30.18 18.79
N LYS A 42 8.19 30.41 19.77
CA LYS A 42 8.63 31.74 20.17
C LYS A 42 9.56 32.35 19.13
N ASN A 43 10.21 31.54 18.31
CA ASN A 43 11.11 31.98 17.26
C ASN A 43 10.35 32.42 16.00
N ILE A 44 9.08 32.07 15.88
CA ILE A 44 8.23 32.41 14.74
C ILE A 44 7.77 33.86 14.85
N GLN A 45 8.40 34.73 14.08
CA GLN A 45 8.21 36.19 14.20
C GLN A 45 6.81 36.63 13.81
N ILE A 46 6.23 36.04 12.78
CA ILE A 46 4.90 36.39 12.29
C ILE A 46 3.81 36.16 13.37
N LEU A 47 3.99 35.20 14.30
CA LEU A 47 3.05 34.96 15.39
C LEU A 47 2.99 36.12 16.39
N SER A 48 4.07 36.93 16.50
CA SER A 48 4.19 38.06 17.43
C SER A 48 4.19 39.42 16.74
N SER A 49 4.21 39.48 15.41
CA SER A 49 4.35 40.73 14.64
C SER A 49 3.19 41.70 14.80
N GLY A 50 2.00 41.20 15.12
CA GLY A 50 0.78 41.98 15.17
C GLY A 50 0.17 42.34 13.81
N GLU A 51 0.84 42.01 12.72
CA GLU A 51 0.34 42.25 11.35
C GLU A 51 -0.77 41.29 10.97
N PHE A 52 -0.73 40.08 11.51
CA PHE A 52 -1.72 39.02 11.26
C PHE A 52 -2.31 38.53 12.58
N ARG A 53 -3.58 38.22 12.54
CA ARG A 53 -4.26 37.57 13.67
C ARG A 53 -4.17 36.04 13.45
N ILE A 54 -3.19 35.40 14.05
CA ILE A 54 -2.94 33.97 13.92
C ILE A 54 -3.34 33.28 15.23
N THR A 55 -4.10 32.20 15.11
CA THR A 55 -4.40 31.27 16.21
C THR A 55 -3.89 29.90 15.81
N PHE A 56 -3.32 29.17 16.75
CA PHE A 56 -2.82 27.84 16.49
C PHE A 56 -3.19 26.88 17.62
N THR A 57 -3.22 25.63 17.29
CA THR A 57 -3.27 24.49 18.21
C THR A 57 -2.22 23.48 17.76
N TYR A 58 -1.77 22.65 18.64
CA TYR A 58 -0.89 21.53 18.31
C TYR A 58 -1.36 20.28 19.02
N GLU A 59 -1.12 19.14 18.40
CA GLU A 59 -1.43 17.81 18.92
C GLU A 59 -0.34 16.84 18.53
N GLU A 60 -0.15 15.82 19.34
CA GLU A 60 0.72 14.70 18.97
C GLU A 60 -0.08 13.74 18.11
N ILE A 61 0.45 13.47 16.90
CA ILE A 61 -0.10 12.44 16.03
C ILE A 61 0.59 11.13 16.40
N GLU A 62 -0.18 10.18 16.90
CA GLU A 62 0.34 8.84 17.15
C GLU A 62 0.80 8.20 15.85
N GLN A 63 1.93 7.52 15.91
CA GLN A 63 2.42 6.76 14.77
C GLN A 63 1.52 5.54 14.56
N VAL A 64 0.64 5.64 13.58
CA VAL A 64 -0.18 4.50 13.15
C VAL A 64 0.70 3.57 12.32
N ASN A 65 0.77 2.32 12.70
CA ASN A 65 1.33 1.29 11.84
C ASN A 65 0.33 0.99 10.71
N TRP A 66 0.43 1.74 9.63
CA TRP A 66 -0.46 1.60 8.47
C TRP A 66 -0.41 0.19 7.87
N ASN A 67 0.72 -0.51 7.99
CA ASN A 67 0.81 -1.90 7.52
C ASN A 67 -0.11 -2.79 8.34
N THR A 68 -0.11 -2.67 9.67
CA THR A 68 -1.00 -3.46 10.53
C THR A 68 -2.48 -3.14 10.28
N GLU A 69 -2.81 -1.86 10.06
CA GLU A 69 -4.20 -1.48 9.73
C GLU A 69 -4.61 -1.97 8.34
N TRP A 70 -3.69 -1.93 7.39
CA TRP A 70 -3.92 -2.46 6.05
C TRP A 70 -4.08 -3.99 6.07
N GLU A 71 -3.22 -4.72 6.77
CA GLU A 71 -3.30 -6.18 6.95
C GLU A 71 -4.64 -6.64 7.54
N LYS A 72 -5.19 -5.90 8.51
CA LYS A 72 -6.51 -6.19 9.10
C LYS A 72 -7.67 -6.06 8.10
N ASN A 73 -7.52 -5.18 7.12
CA ASN A 73 -8.54 -4.91 6.11
C ASN A 73 -8.30 -5.67 4.80
N PHE A 74 -7.20 -6.41 4.71
CA PHE A 74 -6.89 -7.24 3.55
C PHE A 74 -7.48 -8.63 3.76
N GLU A 75 -8.60 -8.90 3.10
CA GLU A 75 -9.35 -10.15 3.28
C GLU A 75 -8.85 -11.24 2.32
N PRO A 76 -8.82 -12.52 2.72
CA PRO A 76 -8.57 -13.62 1.81
C PRO A 76 -9.71 -13.78 0.81
N ILE A 77 -9.39 -14.23 -0.40
CA ILE A 77 -10.35 -14.40 -1.48
C ILE A 77 -10.64 -15.87 -1.69
N MET A 78 -11.91 -16.16 -1.89
CA MET A 78 -12.41 -17.50 -2.23
C MET A 78 -12.93 -17.50 -3.65
N VAL A 79 -12.48 -18.46 -4.45
CA VAL A 79 -12.97 -18.66 -5.82
C VAL A 79 -13.67 -20.00 -5.92
N ASN A 80 -14.98 -19.97 -6.18
CA ASN A 80 -15.85 -21.15 -6.34
C ASN A 80 -15.73 -22.19 -5.20
N ASP A 81 -15.51 -21.75 -3.96
CA ASP A 81 -15.25 -22.63 -2.80
C ASP A 81 -14.20 -23.72 -3.08
N THR A 82 -13.29 -23.47 -4.00
CA THR A 82 -12.29 -24.43 -4.48
C THR A 82 -10.88 -23.88 -4.35
N VAL A 83 -10.68 -22.58 -4.54
CA VAL A 83 -9.38 -21.90 -4.43
C VAL A 83 -9.46 -20.85 -3.34
N SER A 84 -8.48 -20.88 -2.45
CA SER A 84 -8.20 -19.79 -1.52
C SER A 84 -6.98 -19.01 -2.00
N VAL A 85 -7.10 -17.69 -2.10
CA VAL A 85 -5.96 -16.77 -2.27
C VAL A 85 -5.85 -15.96 -0.99
N ARG A 86 -4.74 -16.08 -0.30
CA ARG A 86 -4.51 -15.42 0.98
C ARG A 86 -3.11 -14.84 1.10
N ALA A 87 -2.95 -13.90 2.01
CA ALA A 87 -1.62 -13.43 2.43
C ALA A 87 -1.00 -14.39 3.46
N PRO A 88 0.33 -14.33 3.69
CA PRO A 88 1.02 -15.15 4.69
C PRO A 88 0.48 -14.99 6.11
N PHE A 89 -0.03 -13.81 6.46
CA PHE A 89 -0.57 -13.50 7.79
C PHE A 89 -2.01 -13.98 8.02
N HIS A 90 -2.69 -14.52 6.99
CA HIS A 90 -4.01 -15.13 7.14
C HIS A 90 -3.91 -16.60 7.57
N GLU A 91 -4.94 -17.07 8.24
CA GLU A 91 -5.07 -18.49 8.58
C GLU A 91 -5.19 -19.34 7.32
N LYS A 92 -4.70 -20.57 7.41
CA LYS A 92 -4.83 -21.55 6.32
C LYS A 92 -6.27 -21.98 6.13
N THR A 93 -6.58 -22.36 4.91
CA THR A 93 -7.90 -22.90 4.55
C THR A 93 -7.79 -24.37 4.17
N ASP A 94 -8.89 -25.11 4.33
CA ASP A 94 -8.97 -26.53 3.92
C ASP A 94 -9.51 -26.70 2.50
N LEU A 95 -9.31 -25.69 1.64
CA LEU A 95 -9.77 -25.75 0.25
C LEU A 95 -8.80 -26.58 -0.62
N PRO A 96 -9.29 -27.18 -1.72
CA PRO A 96 -8.48 -27.99 -2.63
C PRO A 96 -7.23 -27.32 -3.16
N TYR A 97 -7.27 -26.02 -3.39
CA TYR A 97 -6.13 -25.21 -3.82
C TYR A 97 -5.97 -24.02 -2.89
N GLU A 98 -4.76 -23.84 -2.39
CA GLU A 98 -4.37 -22.68 -1.60
C GLU A 98 -3.23 -21.97 -2.30
N ILE A 99 -3.39 -20.67 -2.56
CA ILE A 99 -2.37 -19.80 -3.13
C ILE A 99 -2.03 -18.74 -2.06
N VAL A 100 -0.76 -18.65 -1.70
CA VAL A 100 -0.28 -17.65 -0.76
C VAL A 100 0.43 -16.57 -1.55
N ILE A 101 -0.03 -15.33 -1.44
CA ILE A 101 0.54 -14.18 -2.13
C ILE A 101 0.98 -13.15 -1.09
N GLU A 102 2.25 -12.77 -1.13
CA GLU A 102 2.75 -11.63 -0.39
C GLU A 102 2.24 -10.34 -1.06
N PRO A 103 1.31 -9.62 -0.42
CA PRO A 103 0.68 -8.48 -1.05
C PRO A 103 1.66 -7.30 -1.07
N LYS A 104 2.10 -6.95 -2.28
CA LYS A 104 2.95 -5.81 -2.59
C LYS A 104 2.29 -4.92 -3.64
N MET A 105 3.08 -4.09 -4.30
CA MET A 105 2.58 -3.18 -5.34
C MET A 105 2.30 -3.89 -6.68
N SER A 106 2.63 -5.17 -6.81
CA SER A 106 2.37 -5.96 -8.01
C SER A 106 0.89 -6.26 -8.19
N PHE A 107 0.43 -6.25 -9.43
CA PHE A 107 -0.95 -6.66 -9.76
C PHE A 107 -1.13 -8.16 -9.55
N GLY A 108 -2.33 -8.60 -9.15
CA GLY A 108 -2.63 -10.03 -9.03
C GLY A 108 -2.74 -10.53 -7.59
N THR A 109 -3.13 -9.69 -6.63
CA THR A 109 -3.46 -10.13 -5.26
C THR A 109 -4.75 -10.95 -5.18
N GLY A 110 -5.47 -11.09 -6.32
CA GLY A 110 -6.74 -11.81 -6.39
C GLY A 110 -7.98 -10.93 -6.23
N HIS A 111 -7.88 -9.74 -5.67
CA HIS A 111 -9.02 -8.85 -5.40
C HIS A 111 -9.63 -8.21 -6.65
N HIS A 112 -8.89 -8.17 -7.75
CA HIS A 112 -9.42 -7.64 -9.00
C HIS A 112 -10.26 -8.69 -9.72
N GLU A 113 -11.41 -8.28 -10.26
CA GLU A 113 -12.36 -9.18 -10.94
C GLU A 113 -11.71 -9.97 -12.07
N THR A 114 -10.78 -9.38 -12.82
CA THR A 114 -10.10 -10.08 -13.91
C THR A 114 -9.26 -11.25 -13.40
N THR A 115 -8.52 -11.08 -12.31
CA THR A 115 -7.75 -12.16 -11.69
C THR A 115 -8.66 -13.26 -11.19
N HIS A 116 -9.75 -12.89 -10.52
CA HIS A 116 -10.78 -13.83 -10.05
C HIS A 116 -11.36 -14.66 -11.21
N LEU A 117 -11.80 -13.99 -12.30
CA LEU A 117 -12.34 -14.64 -13.48
C LEU A 117 -11.31 -15.56 -14.16
N MET A 118 -10.06 -15.15 -14.23
CA MET A 118 -9.00 -15.98 -14.82
C MET A 118 -8.76 -17.25 -13.98
N ILE A 119 -8.75 -17.14 -12.65
CA ILE A 119 -8.66 -18.33 -11.78
C ILE A 119 -9.85 -19.26 -12.01
N GLN A 120 -11.07 -18.71 -12.12
CA GLN A 120 -12.26 -19.51 -12.46
C GLN A 120 -12.09 -20.24 -13.81
N GLN A 121 -11.54 -19.57 -14.82
CA GLN A 121 -11.29 -20.20 -16.12
C GLN A 121 -10.23 -21.31 -16.02
N LEU A 122 -9.13 -21.08 -15.28
CA LEU A 122 -8.09 -22.08 -15.06
C LEU A 122 -8.64 -23.33 -14.35
N LEU A 123 -9.68 -23.22 -13.54
CA LEU A 123 -10.37 -24.38 -12.95
C LEU A 123 -11.08 -25.25 -13.99
N THR A 124 -11.49 -24.69 -15.13
CA THR A 124 -12.23 -25.40 -16.17
C THR A 124 -11.34 -25.97 -17.29
N VAL A 125 -10.15 -25.39 -17.47
CA VAL A 125 -9.20 -25.81 -18.52
C VAL A 125 -8.41 -27.06 -18.06
N ASP A 126 -8.21 -28.00 -18.97
CA ASP A 126 -7.30 -29.13 -18.74
C ASP A 126 -5.85 -28.67 -18.95
N LEU A 127 -5.15 -28.45 -17.84
CA LEU A 127 -3.75 -28.02 -17.81
C LEU A 127 -2.76 -29.18 -17.62
N LYS A 128 -3.26 -30.38 -17.37
CA LYS A 128 -2.39 -31.52 -17.11
C LYS A 128 -1.44 -31.74 -18.29
N ASP A 129 -0.14 -31.82 -17.98
CA ASP A 129 0.94 -32.02 -18.93
C ASP A 129 1.08 -30.93 -20.01
N LYS A 130 0.43 -29.75 -19.86
CA LYS A 130 0.52 -28.60 -20.78
C LYS A 130 1.67 -27.69 -20.41
N THR A 131 2.18 -26.98 -21.43
CA THR A 131 3.07 -25.82 -21.23
C THR A 131 2.22 -24.56 -21.20
N VAL A 132 2.44 -23.70 -20.22
CA VAL A 132 1.69 -22.46 -19.99
C VAL A 132 2.64 -21.27 -20.06
N LEU A 133 2.18 -20.19 -20.65
CA LEU A 133 2.84 -18.90 -20.66
C LEU A 133 1.91 -17.88 -20.00
N ASP A 134 2.38 -17.27 -18.92
CA ASP A 134 1.70 -16.17 -18.21
C ASP A 134 2.40 -14.84 -18.56
N MET A 135 1.76 -14.04 -19.40
CA MET A 135 2.28 -12.76 -19.90
C MET A 135 1.70 -11.61 -19.09
N GLY A 136 2.56 -10.82 -18.43
CA GLY A 136 2.16 -9.82 -17.46
C GLY A 136 1.77 -10.50 -16.15
N SER A 137 2.68 -11.33 -15.64
CA SER A 137 2.39 -12.27 -14.54
C SER A 137 2.12 -11.57 -13.18
N GLY A 138 2.58 -10.35 -13.00
CA GLY A 138 2.40 -9.60 -11.76
C GLY A 138 2.93 -10.37 -10.54
N THR A 139 2.04 -10.73 -9.62
CA THR A 139 2.37 -11.58 -8.45
C THR A 139 2.68 -13.03 -8.80
N GLY A 140 2.48 -13.46 -10.05
CA GLY A 140 2.61 -14.85 -10.48
C GLY A 140 1.40 -15.73 -10.13
N ILE A 141 0.31 -15.18 -9.64
CA ILE A 141 -0.86 -15.94 -9.16
C ILE A 141 -1.44 -16.91 -10.19
N LEU A 142 -1.51 -16.52 -11.47
CA LEU A 142 -2.05 -17.37 -12.52
C LEU A 142 -1.05 -18.47 -12.91
N ALA A 143 0.25 -18.16 -12.86
CA ALA A 143 1.32 -19.15 -13.04
C ALA A 143 1.28 -20.21 -11.94
N ILE A 144 1.18 -19.80 -10.67
CA ILE A 144 1.04 -20.69 -9.51
C ILE A 144 -0.20 -21.56 -9.64
N MET A 145 -1.35 -20.96 -9.98
CA MET A 145 -2.59 -21.71 -10.20
C MET A 145 -2.46 -22.75 -11.31
N SER A 146 -1.75 -22.40 -12.39
CA SER A 146 -1.51 -23.30 -13.52
C SER A 146 -0.66 -24.52 -13.12
N GLU A 147 0.37 -24.31 -12.31
CA GLU A 147 1.19 -25.38 -11.76
C GLU A 147 0.37 -26.29 -10.84
N LEU A 148 -0.40 -25.71 -9.91
CA LEU A 148 -1.30 -26.46 -9.02
C LEU A 148 -2.33 -27.31 -9.81
N ARG A 149 -2.70 -26.86 -11.00
CA ARG A 149 -3.58 -27.60 -11.93
C ARG A 149 -2.87 -28.65 -12.77
N GLY A 150 -1.57 -28.89 -12.54
CA GLY A 150 -0.79 -29.94 -13.16
C GLY A 150 -0.14 -29.58 -14.49
N ALA A 151 0.09 -28.30 -14.76
CA ALA A 151 0.90 -27.88 -15.90
C ALA A 151 2.30 -28.53 -15.84
N LYS A 152 2.83 -28.93 -17.01
CA LYS A 152 4.17 -29.53 -17.12
C LYS A 152 5.28 -28.51 -16.92
N SER A 153 5.06 -27.31 -17.40
CA SER A 153 5.94 -26.15 -17.21
C SER A 153 5.12 -24.86 -17.32
N VAL A 154 5.52 -23.85 -16.57
CA VAL A 154 4.92 -22.53 -16.62
C VAL A 154 6.05 -21.51 -16.75
N ASP A 155 5.98 -20.69 -17.79
CA ASP A 155 6.84 -19.52 -17.97
C ASP A 155 6.04 -18.28 -17.60
N ALA A 156 6.44 -17.55 -16.57
CA ALA A 156 5.85 -16.31 -16.13
C ALA A 156 6.74 -15.12 -16.50
N ILE A 157 6.20 -14.15 -17.20
CA ILE A 157 6.95 -13.00 -17.72
C ILE A 157 6.24 -11.70 -17.32
N ASP A 158 7.02 -10.78 -16.78
CA ASP A 158 6.56 -9.41 -16.53
C ASP A 158 7.62 -8.42 -17.01
N ILE A 159 7.20 -7.19 -17.31
CA ILE A 159 8.09 -6.10 -17.74
C ILE A 159 8.71 -5.38 -16.55
N ASP A 160 8.07 -5.45 -15.40
CA ASP A 160 8.45 -4.71 -14.19
C ASP A 160 9.31 -5.58 -13.26
N ASP A 161 10.49 -5.09 -12.89
CA ASP A 161 11.43 -5.80 -12.02
C ASP A 161 10.81 -6.14 -10.65
N TRP A 162 10.00 -5.24 -10.08
CA TRP A 162 9.32 -5.51 -8.79
C TRP A 162 8.26 -6.61 -8.89
N CYS A 163 7.63 -6.81 -10.07
CA CYS A 163 6.74 -7.94 -10.31
C CYS A 163 7.52 -9.25 -10.33
N TYR A 164 8.67 -9.26 -11.00
CA TYR A 164 9.57 -10.42 -11.02
C TYR A 164 10.03 -10.79 -9.60
N GLU A 165 10.50 -9.83 -8.82
CA GLU A 165 10.94 -10.07 -7.43
C GLU A 165 9.78 -10.59 -6.56
N ASN A 166 8.60 -10.02 -6.68
CA ASN A 166 7.42 -10.45 -5.91
C ASN A 166 6.96 -11.86 -6.33
N ALA A 167 6.98 -12.17 -7.62
CA ALA A 167 6.63 -13.50 -8.11
C ALA A 167 7.60 -14.59 -7.62
N LEU A 168 8.88 -14.27 -7.43
CA LEU A 168 9.86 -15.20 -6.86
C LEU A 168 9.66 -15.48 -5.37
N GLU A 169 9.06 -14.53 -4.63
CA GLU A 169 8.75 -14.70 -3.20
C GLU A 169 7.48 -15.54 -2.99
N ASN A 170 6.55 -15.50 -3.95
CA ASN A 170 5.28 -16.21 -3.89
C ASN A 170 5.42 -17.67 -4.31
#